data_ac43ae4176e60413ff04e1a1c1b3341a
#
_entry.id   ac43ae4176e60413ff04e1a1c1b3341a
#
_cell.length_a   1.000
_cell.length_b   1.000
_cell.length_c   1.000
_cell.angle_alpha   90.00
_cell.angle_beta   90.00
_cell.angle_gamma   90.00
#
_symmetry.space_group_name_H-M   'P 1'
#
loop_
_entity.id
_entity.type
_entity.pdbx_description
1 polymer ?
#
loop_
_entity_poly.entity_id
_entity_poly.type
_entity_poly.pdbx_seq_one_letter_code
_entity_poly.pdbx_strand_id
1 'polypeptide(L)'
;MEQIYQDRILVFARAARDATPLENATHRASVSNPTCGDRVDISLIVEGDRIRAVSAAVRGCALCEAGAGLLMGSLDDMPLQTLDDMRADLTAWLGGEDKADINGDVAVFEPVRAIRNRHKC
;
A
#
# COMPACT_ATOMS: atom_id res chain seq x y z
N MET A 1 -14.91 4.93 12.65
CA MET A 1 -14.00 5.59 11.67
C MET A 1 -14.68 6.87 11.19
N GLU A 2 -13.94 7.96 11.17
CA GLU A 2 -14.49 9.22 10.72
C GLU A 2 -14.79 9.21 9.23
N GLN A 3 -15.85 9.91 8.81
CA GLN A 3 -16.33 9.91 7.43
C GLN A 3 -15.26 10.37 6.43
N ILE A 4 -14.48 11.38 6.78
CA ILE A 4 -13.44 11.92 5.90
C ILE A 4 -12.36 10.87 5.60
N TYR A 5 -11.96 10.06 6.59
CA TYR A 5 -11.00 8.99 6.38
C TYR A 5 -11.57 7.85 5.54
N GLN A 6 -12.86 7.53 5.76
CA GLN A 6 -13.54 6.52 4.96
C GLN A 6 -13.60 6.92 3.49
N ASP A 7 -13.94 8.17 3.21
CA ASP A 7 -14.02 8.67 1.84
C ASP A 7 -12.66 8.62 1.14
N ARG A 8 -11.60 8.98 1.83
CA ARG A 8 -10.24 8.93 1.27
C ARG A 8 -9.77 7.50 1.05
N ILE A 9 -10.07 6.61 1.98
CA ILE A 9 -9.76 5.17 1.82
C ILE A 9 -10.47 4.63 0.58
N LEU A 10 -11.72 4.99 0.35
CA LEU A 10 -12.46 4.54 -0.82
C LEU A 10 -11.88 5.08 -2.13
N VAL A 11 -11.35 6.30 -2.13
CA VAL A 11 -10.66 6.86 -3.30
C VAL A 11 -9.43 6.01 -3.66
N PHE A 12 -8.60 5.68 -2.68
CA PHE A 12 -7.43 4.82 -2.91
C PHE A 12 -7.83 3.41 -3.34
N ALA A 13 -8.87 2.85 -2.73
CA ALA A 13 -9.36 1.51 -3.09
C ALA A 13 -9.82 1.48 -4.55
N ARG A 14 -10.52 2.51 -5.00
CA ARG A 14 -10.98 2.62 -6.38
C ARG A 14 -9.80 2.69 -7.35
N ALA A 15 -8.76 3.42 -6.99
CA ALA A 15 -7.54 3.49 -7.82
C ALA A 15 -6.94 2.10 -8.04
N ALA A 16 -6.93 1.26 -7.02
CA ALA A 16 -6.45 -0.11 -7.14
C ALA A 16 -7.34 -0.96 -8.05
N ARG A 17 -8.66 -0.80 -7.94
CA ARG A 17 -9.61 -1.54 -8.79
C ARG A 17 -9.48 -1.17 -10.26
N ASP A 18 -9.17 0.08 -10.55
CA ASP A 18 -9.07 0.59 -11.91
C ASP A 18 -7.67 0.36 -12.52
N ALA A 19 -6.73 -0.17 -11.76
CA ALA A 19 -5.38 -0.41 -12.24
C ALA A 19 -5.33 -1.54 -13.26
N THR A 20 -4.49 -1.37 -14.28
CA THR A 20 -4.25 -2.40 -15.29
C THR A 20 -2.88 -3.05 -15.05
N PRO A 21 -2.74 -4.37 -15.28
CA PRO A 21 -1.45 -5.04 -15.14
C PRO A 21 -0.39 -4.45 -16.07
N LEU A 22 0.86 -4.44 -15.60
CA LEU A 22 2.00 -4.04 -16.43
C LEU A 22 2.42 -5.20 -17.32
N GLU A 23 2.55 -4.95 -18.63
CA GLU A 23 2.93 -6.00 -19.59
C GLU A 23 4.41 -6.34 -19.52
N ASN A 24 5.26 -5.35 -19.25
CA ASN A 24 6.71 -5.48 -19.28
C ASN A 24 7.34 -5.42 -17.90
N ALA A 25 6.67 -5.94 -16.90
CA ALA A 25 7.17 -5.91 -15.53
C ALA A 25 8.52 -6.60 -15.41
N THR A 26 9.47 -5.96 -14.74
CA THR A 26 10.77 -6.55 -14.42
C THR A 26 10.71 -7.35 -13.14
N HIS A 27 9.78 -7.04 -12.25
CA HIS A 27 9.59 -7.70 -10.97
C HIS A 27 8.12 -7.94 -10.70
N ARG A 28 7.79 -9.12 -10.19
CA ARG A 28 6.44 -9.49 -9.79
C ARG A 28 6.48 -10.20 -8.46
N ALA A 29 5.49 -9.96 -7.63
CA ALA A 29 5.34 -10.65 -6.35
C ALA A 29 3.87 -10.80 -6.00
N SER A 30 3.55 -11.86 -5.28
CA SER A 30 2.21 -12.10 -4.75
C SER A 30 2.31 -12.28 -3.24
N VAL A 31 1.41 -11.65 -2.51
CA VAL A 31 1.32 -11.78 -1.07
C VAL A 31 -0.12 -12.11 -0.71
N SER A 32 -0.28 -13.08 0.19
CA SER A 32 -1.60 -13.48 0.69
C SER A 32 -1.65 -13.31 2.20
N ASN A 33 -2.79 -12.87 2.70
CA ASN A 33 -3.08 -12.85 4.12
C ASN A 33 -4.11 -13.95 4.42
N PRO A 34 -3.68 -15.11 4.95
CA PRO A 34 -4.59 -16.24 5.15
C PRO A 34 -5.66 -15.98 6.20
N THR A 35 -5.46 -15.00 7.08
CA THR A 35 -6.42 -14.68 8.14
C THR A 35 -7.71 -14.09 7.57
N CYS A 36 -7.62 -13.23 6.57
CA CYS A 36 -8.79 -12.59 5.97
C CYS A 36 -8.97 -12.90 4.47
N GLY A 37 -8.11 -13.76 3.90
CA GLY A 37 -8.22 -14.17 2.51
C GLY A 37 -7.82 -13.11 1.50
N ASP A 38 -7.17 -12.03 1.94
CA ASP A 38 -6.67 -11.00 1.03
C ASP A 38 -5.50 -11.53 0.20
N ARG A 39 -5.44 -11.09 -1.05
CA ARG A 39 -4.30 -11.37 -1.93
C ARG A 39 -3.95 -10.12 -2.73
N VAL A 40 -2.67 -9.82 -2.83
CA VAL A 40 -2.15 -8.72 -3.63
C VAL A 40 -1.08 -9.24 -4.57
N ASP A 41 -1.27 -9.00 -5.86
CA ASP A 41 -0.26 -9.28 -6.90
C ASP A 41 0.31 -7.94 -7.35
N ILE A 42 1.61 -7.73 -7.14
CA ILE A 42 2.29 -6.49 -7.48
C ILE A 42 3.22 -6.71 -8.66
N SER A 43 3.21 -5.76 -9.60
CA SER A 43 4.11 -5.72 -10.74
C SER A 43 4.86 -4.40 -10.72
N LEU A 44 6.18 -4.46 -10.94
CA LEU A 44 7.04 -3.28 -10.98
C LEU A 44 7.87 -3.27 -12.26
N ILE A 45 8.14 -2.08 -12.77
CA ILE A 45 9.23 -1.85 -13.72
C ILE A 45 10.32 -1.10 -12.95
N VAL A 46 11.48 -1.72 -12.83
CA VAL A 46 12.64 -1.14 -12.14
C VAL A 46 13.74 -0.87 -13.16
N GLU A 47 14.25 0.35 -13.17
CA GLU A 47 15.39 0.75 -14.00
C GLU A 47 16.50 1.25 -13.08
N GLY A 48 17.66 0.55 -13.10
CA GLY A 48 18.73 0.83 -12.17
C GLY A 48 18.29 0.54 -10.75
N ASP A 49 18.27 1.58 -9.92
CA ASP A 49 17.84 1.51 -8.52
C ASP A 49 16.49 2.19 -8.25
N ARG A 50 15.73 2.53 -9.31
CA ARG A 50 14.48 3.28 -9.19
C ARG A 50 13.29 2.52 -9.74
N ILE A 51 12.14 2.70 -9.10
CA ILE A 51 10.85 2.18 -9.55
C ILE A 51 10.29 3.15 -10.59
N ARG A 52 10.10 2.65 -11.81
CA ARG A 52 9.56 3.47 -12.92
C ARG A 52 8.07 3.31 -13.12
N ALA A 53 7.53 2.16 -12.77
CA ALA A 53 6.09 1.93 -12.86
C ALA A 53 5.69 0.88 -11.84
N VAL A 54 4.45 0.96 -11.38
CA VAL A 54 3.89 0.00 -10.43
C VAL A 54 2.42 -0.23 -10.76
N SER A 55 2.00 -1.48 -10.65
CA SER A 55 0.59 -1.83 -10.70
C SER A 55 0.30 -2.94 -9.70
N ALA A 56 -0.93 -3.00 -9.24
CA ALA A 56 -1.35 -4.02 -8.29
C ALA A 56 -2.73 -4.56 -8.69
N ALA A 57 -2.92 -5.87 -8.52
CA ALA A 57 -4.21 -6.52 -8.58
C ALA A 57 -4.54 -7.03 -7.20
N VAL A 58 -5.70 -6.69 -6.67
CA VAL A 58 -6.07 -6.97 -5.29
C VAL A 58 -7.35 -7.77 -5.23
N ARG A 59 -7.33 -8.82 -4.41
CA ARG A 59 -8.54 -9.52 -3.95
C ARG A 59 -8.58 -9.38 -2.44
N GLY A 60 -9.50 -8.58 -1.93
CA GLY A 60 -9.56 -8.37 -0.49
C GLY A 60 -10.52 -7.27 -0.09
N CYS A 61 -10.43 -6.86 1.15
CA CYS A 61 -11.27 -5.80 1.70
C CYS A 61 -10.85 -4.42 1.17
N ALA A 62 -11.71 -3.43 1.44
CA ALA A 62 -11.44 -2.06 1.01
C ALA A 62 -10.14 -1.50 1.59
N LEU A 63 -9.74 -1.91 2.80
CA LEU A 63 -8.46 -1.48 3.39
C LEU A 63 -7.27 -2.02 2.59
N CYS A 64 -7.33 -3.28 2.18
CA CYS A 64 -6.29 -3.89 1.36
C CYS A 64 -6.19 -3.19 0.00
N GLU A 65 -7.32 -2.94 -0.65
CA GLU A 65 -7.39 -2.21 -1.91
C GLU A 65 -6.84 -0.78 -1.75
N ALA A 66 -7.21 -0.10 -0.67
CA ALA A 66 -6.74 1.26 -0.41
C ALA A 66 -5.23 1.31 -0.19
N GLY A 67 -4.67 0.34 0.53
CA GLY A 67 -3.23 0.25 0.72
C GLY A 67 -2.49 0.10 -0.61
N ALA A 68 -2.99 -0.77 -1.48
CA ALA A 68 -2.41 -0.96 -2.82
C ALA A 68 -2.53 0.30 -3.67
N GLY A 69 -3.68 0.97 -3.63
CA GLY A 69 -3.89 2.21 -4.37
C GLY A 69 -2.96 3.33 -3.91
N LEU A 70 -2.76 3.45 -2.60
CA LEU A 70 -1.82 4.41 -2.04
C LEU A 70 -0.39 4.12 -2.52
N LEU A 71 0.02 2.87 -2.50
CA LEU A 71 1.35 2.48 -2.96
C LEU A 71 1.57 2.82 -4.43
N MET A 72 0.60 2.54 -5.29
CA MET A 72 0.73 2.85 -6.71
C MET A 72 0.99 4.34 -6.95
N GLY A 73 0.37 5.21 -6.16
CA GLY A 73 0.60 6.65 -6.26
C GLY A 73 1.88 7.14 -5.61
N SER A 74 2.44 6.36 -4.67
CA SER A 74 3.58 6.79 -3.86
C SER A 74 4.93 6.30 -4.39
N LEU A 75 4.96 5.21 -5.16
CA LEU A 75 6.21 4.56 -5.55
C LEU A 75 6.82 5.08 -6.86
N ASP A 76 6.12 5.95 -7.57
CA ASP A 76 6.62 6.47 -8.85
C ASP A 76 7.95 7.19 -8.67
N ASP A 77 8.94 6.77 -9.46
CA ASP A 77 10.32 7.29 -9.44
C ASP A 77 11.02 7.20 -8.07
N MET A 78 10.58 6.27 -7.24
CA MET A 78 11.16 6.08 -5.91
C MET A 78 12.40 5.19 -5.96
N PRO A 79 13.51 5.56 -5.26
CA PRO A 79 14.64 4.65 -5.10
C PRO A 79 14.23 3.40 -4.30
N LEU A 80 14.77 2.24 -4.67
CA LEU A 80 14.47 0.98 -3.97
C LEU A 80 14.83 1.05 -2.48
N GLN A 81 15.90 1.74 -2.13
CA GLN A 81 16.31 1.91 -0.74
C GLN A 81 15.23 2.60 0.09
N THR A 82 14.55 3.60 -0.49
CA THR A 82 13.49 4.33 0.19
C THR A 82 12.31 3.43 0.51
N LEU A 83 12.07 2.39 -0.29
CA LEU A 83 10.99 1.45 -0.06
C LEU A 83 11.17 0.68 1.26
N ASP A 84 12.40 0.25 1.57
CA ASP A 84 12.70 -0.44 2.82
C ASP A 84 12.47 0.47 4.03
N ASP A 85 12.91 1.72 3.93
CA ASP A 85 12.70 2.71 4.99
C ASP A 85 11.22 2.98 5.21
N MET A 86 10.47 3.12 4.14
CA MET A 86 9.03 3.34 4.17
C MET A 86 8.29 2.17 4.85
N ARG A 87 8.69 0.94 4.54
CA ARG A 87 8.12 -0.25 5.16
C ARG A 87 8.36 -0.27 6.68
N ALA A 88 9.58 0.03 7.10
CA ALA A 88 9.95 0.06 8.52
C ALA A 88 9.15 1.14 9.25
N ASP A 89 9.04 2.33 8.68
CA ASP A 89 8.29 3.44 9.26
C ASP A 89 6.81 3.13 9.38
N LEU A 90 6.21 2.53 8.34
CA LEU A 90 4.81 2.16 8.36
C LEU A 90 4.53 1.11 9.43
N THR A 91 5.37 0.09 9.53
CA THR A 91 5.23 -0.97 10.54
C THR A 91 5.30 -0.40 11.94
N ALA A 92 6.26 0.49 12.20
CA ALA A 92 6.41 1.14 13.51
C ALA A 92 5.20 2.01 13.84
N TRP A 93 4.75 2.80 12.87
CA TRP A 93 3.60 3.71 13.08
C TRP A 93 2.31 2.94 13.36
N LEU A 94 2.02 1.87 12.62
CA LEU A 94 0.86 1.02 12.88
C LEU A 94 0.96 0.37 14.25
N GLY A 95 2.17 0.06 14.71
CA GLY A 95 2.42 -0.49 16.05
C GLY A 95 2.29 0.51 17.18
N GLY A 96 2.03 1.79 16.90
CA GLY A 96 1.81 2.82 17.90
C GLY A 96 2.95 3.80 18.11
N GLU A 97 4.05 3.70 17.36
CA GLU A 97 5.16 4.64 17.48
C GLU A 97 4.86 5.95 16.75
N ASP A 98 4.81 7.05 17.50
CA ASP A 98 4.51 8.37 16.92
C ASP A 98 5.74 9.06 16.32
N LYS A 99 6.93 8.51 16.53
CA LYS A 99 8.18 9.07 16.00
C LYS A 99 8.47 8.66 14.55
N ALA A 100 7.72 7.72 14.00
CA ALA A 100 7.91 7.30 12.62
C ALA A 100 7.55 8.45 11.67
N ASP A 101 8.40 8.65 10.67
CA ASP A 101 8.19 9.67 9.65
C ASP A 101 7.20 9.15 8.61
N ILE A 102 5.94 9.49 8.79
CA ILE A 102 4.85 9.00 7.94
C ILE A 102 4.43 10.09 6.96
N ASN A 103 4.41 9.73 5.68
CA ASN A 103 3.91 10.60 4.62
C ASN A 103 2.44 10.93 4.87
N GLY A 104 2.04 12.17 4.54
CA GLY A 104 0.70 12.69 4.82
C GLY A 104 -0.46 11.83 4.33
N ASP A 105 -0.32 11.16 3.17
CA ASP A 105 -1.39 10.32 2.63
C ASP A 105 -1.59 9.03 3.45
N VAL A 106 -0.54 8.51 4.06
CA VAL A 106 -0.64 7.33 4.92
C VAL A 106 -1.50 7.60 6.15
N ALA A 107 -1.60 8.86 6.56
CA ALA A 107 -2.41 9.25 7.71
C ALA A 107 -3.88 8.88 7.57
N VAL A 108 -4.38 8.60 6.38
CA VAL A 108 -5.76 8.13 6.19
C VAL A 108 -6.03 6.81 6.91
N PHE A 109 -4.97 6.04 7.20
CA PHE A 109 -5.07 4.77 7.91
C PHE A 109 -4.93 4.93 9.43
N GLU A 110 -4.88 6.15 9.95
CA GLU A 110 -4.72 6.41 11.37
C GLU A 110 -5.74 5.64 12.24
N PRO A 111 -7.04 5.57 11.89
CA PRO A 111 -7.98 4.77 12.67
C PRO A 111 -7.65 3.27 12.75
N VAL A 112 -6.91 2.74 11.76
CA VAL A 112 -6.54 1.32 11.70
C VAL A 112 -5.49 0.98 12.74
N ARG A 113 -4.74 1.96 13.25
CA ARG A 113 -3.69 1.74 14.27
C ARG A 113 -4.23 1.03 15.51
N ALA A 114 -5.47 1.31 15.88
CA ALA A 114 -6.13 0.71 17.03
C ALA A 114 -6.65 -0.71 16.77
N ILE A 115 -6.65 -1.16 15.51
CA ILE A 115 -7.25 -2.44 15.10
C ILE A 115 -6.13 -3.37 14.61
N ARG A 116 -5.47 -4.04 15.55
CA ARG A 116 -4.26 -4.84 15.25
C ARG A 116 -4.46 -5.92 14.20
N ASN A 117 -5.62 -6.57 14.19
CA ASN A 117 -5.88 -7.65 13.23
C ASN A 117 -6.11 -7.13 11.80
N ARG A 118 -6.14 -5.82 11.60
CA ARG A 118 -6.27 -5.20 10.28
C ARG A 118 -4.95 -4.64 9.75
N HIS A 119 -3.88 -4.66 10.53
CA HIS A 119 -2.59 -4.09 10.11
C HIS A 119 -2.00 -4.78 8.90
N LYS A 120 -2.28 -6.05 8.69
CA LYS A 120 -1.79 -6.82 7.55
C LYS A 120 -2.58 -6.54 6.26
N CYS A 121 -3.73 -5.97 6.37
CA CYS A 121 -4.50 -5.57 5.20
C CYS A 121 -3.82 -4.41 4.48
#